data_cb5b7f4ff9a102822ed5b11c6384fa63
#
_entry.id   cb5b7f4ff9a102822ed5b11c6384fa63
#
_cell.length_a   1.000
_cell.length_b   1.000
_cell.length_c   1.000
_cell.angle_alpha   90.00
_cell.angle_beta   90.00
_cell.angle_gamma   90.00
#
_symmetry.space_group_name_H-M   'P 1'
#
loop_
_entity.id
_entity.type
_entity.pdbx_description
1 polymer ?
#
loop_
_entity_poly.entity_id
_entity_poly.type
_entity_poly.pdbx_seq_one_letter_code
_entity_poly.pdbx_strand_id
1 'polypeptide(L)'
;MKLSVFSPALADMTLEEMLKFLTDHGVYSVEMGCGGFPGTAHFNAKELISDDQKIQEIKDLFAKYHCEIAALSCHGNPVHPNKEIAKAYQEDFEAACILAEKLNVERIITFSGCPGDSKTSKHPNWVTCPWPEDFSEVLQWQWNKVLIPYWKKAVQFAKSHHVKYICLEMHPGFCVYNPETLLKLRNAVDPMIGANFDPSHLIWQGVDMVSAIKYLKGAIYHFHAKDTGLDRENIAKNGVLDTKHYGDEIHRSWVFRTVGYGNSEKYWKDIFSALNLIGYDHVISIEHEDSIMEAKEGLVKAIEFLQNTMIINKKPTSMWWA
;
A
#
# COMPACT_ATOMS: atom_id res chain seq x y z
N MET A 1 4.48 -13.02 11.50
CA MET A 1 4.65 -11.81 10.66
C MET A 1 6.09 -11.33 10.75
N LYS A 2 6.63 -10.66 9.75
CA LYS A 2 7.99 -10.08 9.73
C LYS A 2 7.89 -8.55 9.62
N LEU A 3 8.87 -7.84 10.17
CA LEU A 3 8.98 -6.40 9.98
C LEU A 3 9.64 -6.10 8.64
N SER A 4 9.10 -5.12 7.91
CA SER A 4 9.61 -4.62 6.64
C SER A 4 9.59 -3.10 6.61
N VAL A 5 10.29 -2.50 5.68
CA VAL A 5 10.27 -1.05 5.43
C VAL A 5 10.03 -0.80 3.95
N PHE A 6 9.21 0.20 3.65
CA PHE A 6 8.99 0.71 2.31
C PHE A 6 10.11 1.68 1.93
N SER A 7 10.85 1.34 0.90
CA SER A 7 12.13 1.97 0.54
C SER A 7 12.14 3.48 0.26
N PRO A 8 11.03 4.14 -0.18
CA PRO A 8 11.05 5.58 -0.40
C PRO A 8 11.39 6.42 0.84
N ALA A 9 11.13 5.89 2.06
CA ALA A 9 11.53 6.57 3.29
C ALA A 9 13.06 6.79 3.42
N LEU A 10 13.86 6.08 2.63
CA LEU A 10 15.33 6.10 2.61
C LEU A 10 15.87 6.41 1.20
N ALA A 11 15.11 7.16 0.40
CA ALA A 11 15.45 7.48 -0.99
C ALA A 11 16.74 8.32 -1.16
N ASP A 12 17.23 8.93 -0.10
CA ASP A 12 18.48 9.68 -0.04
C ASP A 12 19.73 8.81 0.15
N MET A 13 19.56 7.50 0.39
CA MET A 13 20.62 6.51 0.54
C MET A 13 20.83 5.72 -0.76
N THR A 14 22.03 5.22 -0.99
CA THR A 14 22.24 4.15 -1.96
C THR A 14 21.57 2.86 -1.49
N LEU A 15 21.33 1.91 -2.42
CA LEU A 15 20.75 0.62 -2.07
C LEU A 15 21.53 -0.11 -0.97
N GLU A 16 22.88 -0.07 -1.04
CA GLU A 16 23.73 -0.73 -0.05
C GLU A 16 23.66 -0.05 1.33
N GLU A 17 23.70 1.29 1.36
CA GLU A 17 23.54 2.05 2.60
C GLU A 17 22.18 1.81 3.26
N MET A 18 21.10 1.75 2.46
CA MET A 18 19.77 1.41 2.94
C MET A 18 19.72 0.01 3.56
N LEU A 19 20.24 -1.01 2.88
CA LEU A 19 20.26 -2.38 3.42
C LEU A 19 21.07 -2.48 4.70
N LYS A 20 22.22 -1.80 4.74
CA LYS A 20 23.04 -1.73 5.95
C LYS A 20 22.28 -1.06 7.09
N PHE A 21 21.67 0.10 6.85
CA PHE A 21 20.89 0.81 7.85
C PHE A 21 19.76 -0.06 8.41
N LEU A 22 19.00 -0.72 7.54
CA LEU A 22 17.89 -1.58 7.96
C LEU A 22 18.36 -2.78 8.79
N THR A 23 19.43 -3.44 8.38
CA THR A 23 19.98 -4.59 9.12
C THR A 23 20.59 -4.19 10.45
N ASP A 24 21.23 -3.02 10.56
CA ASP A 24 21.71 -2.46 11.82
C ASP A 24 20.56 -2.22 12.83
N HIS A 25 19.33 -2.04 12.34
CA HIS A 25 18.10 -1.91 13.14
C HIS A 25 17.26 -3.19 13.22
N GLY A 26 17.80 -4.34 12.78
CA GLY A 26 17.13 -5.64 12.87
C GLY A 26 15.99 -5.85 11.86
N VAL A 27 15.98 -5.12 10.75
CA VAL A 27 15.02 -5.29 9.65
C VAL A 27 15.69 -5.98 8.47
N TYR A 28 15.15 -7.12 8.06
CA TYR A 28 15.71 -7.98 7.01
C TYR A 28 14.74 -8.19 5.84
N SER A 29 13.68 -7.40 5.75
CA SER A 29 12.71 -7.44 4.67
C SER A 29 12.44 -6.04 4.17
N VAL A 30 12.37 -5.86 2.85
CA VAL A 30 12.20 -4.54 2.23
C VAL A 30 11.12 -4.60 1.16
N GLU A 31 10.22 -3.64 1.18
CA GLU A 31 9.31 -3.34 0.09
C GLU A 31 9.97 -2.29 -0.81
N MET A 32 10.15 -2.60 -2.08
CA MET A 32 10.89 -1.76 -3.01
C MET A 32 9.98 -0.91 -3.89
N GLY A 33 10.07 0.42 -3.78
CA GLY A 33 9.51 1.34 -4.77
C GLY A 33 10.24 1.17 -6.12
N CYS A 34 9.49 0.97 -7.22
CA CYS A 34 10.08 0.66 -8.51
C CYS A 34 9.44 1.38 -9.71
N GLY A 35 8.60 2.39 -9.45
CA GLY A 35 7.89 3.22 -10.43
C GLY A 35 6.68 3.91 -9.84
N GLY A 36 5.99 4.73 -10.62
CA GLY A 36 4.82 5.47 -10.16
C GLY A 36 5.11 6.51 -9.08
N PHE A 37 4.16 6.69 -8.15
CA PHE A 37 4.31 7.64 -7.03
C PHE A 37 5.47 7.30 -6.08
N PRO A 38 5.81 6.04 -5.78
CA PRO A 38 6.99 5.68 -4.99
C PRO A 38 8.32 6.15 -5.59
N GLY A 39 8.35 6.47 -6.87
CA GLY A 39 9.57 6.84 -7.58
C GLY A 39 10.49 5.65 -7.87
N THR A 40 11.71 5.96 -8.26
CA THR A 40 12.70 5.00 -8.79
C THR A 40 14.07 5.13 -8.12
N ALA A 41 14.13 5.66 -6.90
CA ALA A 41 15.40 5.98 -6.23
C ALA A 41 16.36 4.78 -6.14
N HIS A 42 15.82 3.58 -5.78
CA HIS A 42 16.63 2.37 -5.70
C HIS A 42 16.37 1.42 -6.88
N PHE A 43 15.11 1.29 -7.33
CA PHE A 43 14.74 0.43 -8.46
C PHE A 43 14.01 1.23 -9.52
N ASN A 44 14.58 1.29 -10.72
CA ASN A 44 13.85 1.71 -11.92
C ASN A 44 13.45 0.45 -12.70
N ALA A 45 12.20 0.01 -12.54
CA ALA A 45 11.76 -1.24 -13.16
C ALA A 45 11.93 -1.22 -14.68
N LYS A 46 11.61 -0.11 -15.35
CA LYS A 46 11.73 0.03 -16.81
C LYS A 46 13.15 -0.14 -17.32
N GLU A 47 14.15 0.27 -16.55
CA GLU A 47 15.57 0.09 -16.89
C GLU A 47 16.06 -1.31 -16.51
N LEU A 48 15.72 -1.78 -15.30
CA LEU A 48 16.21 -3.04 -14.76
C LEU A 48 15.75 -4.26 -15.56
N ILE A 49 14.55 -4.25 -16.14
CA ILE A 49 14.03 -5.41 -16.89
C ILE A 49 14.88 -5.80 -18.10
N SER A 50 15.72 -4.91 -18.60
CA SER A 50 16.63 -5.14 -19.72
C SER A 50 18.09 -5.38 -19.32
N ASP A 51 18.41 -5.37 -18.01
CA ASP A 51 19.78 -5.48 -17.48
C ASP A 51 19.92 -6.66 -16.52
N ASP A 52 20.16 -7.85 -17.06
CA ASP A 52 20.31 -9.08 -16.28
C ASP A 52 21.55 -9.04 -15.36
N GLN A 53 22.60 -8.31 -15.72
CA GLN A 53 23.76 -8.13 -14.87
C GLN A 53 23.38 -7.35 -13.60
N LYS A 54 22.67 -6.24 -13.78
CA LYS A 54 22.20 -5.43 -12.64
C LYS A 54 21.22 -6.18 -11.75
N ILE A 55 20.34 -6.98 -12.32
CA ILE A 55 19.46 -7.91 -11.56
C ILE A 55 20.29 -8.85 -10.69
N GLN A 56 21.37 -9.43 -11.22
CA GLN A 56 22.24 -10.32 -10.44
C GLN A 56 22.97 -9.56 -9.33
N GLU A 57 23.51 -8.37 -9.62
CA GLU A 57 24.16 -7.52 -8.60
C GLU A 57 23.19 -7.20 -7.45
N ILE A 58 21.91 -6.90 -7.76
CA ILE A 58 20.87 -6.68 -6.75
C ILE A 58 20.65 -7.93 -5.90
N LYS A 59 20.51 -9.10 -6.52
CA LYS A 59 20.33 -10.39 -5.79
C LYS A 59 21.50 -10.66 -4.87
N ASP A 60 22.73 -10.45 -5.35
CA ASP A 60 23.96 -10.69 -4.58
C ASP A 60 24.04 -9.71 -3.38
N LEU A 61 23.62 -8.46 -3.59
CA LEU A 61 23.61 -7.46 -2.52
C LEU A 61 22.57 -7.79 -1.44
N PHE A 62 21.35 -8.17 -1.81
CA PHE A 62 20.34 -8.63 -0.86
C PHE A 62 20.81 -9.89 -0.09
N ALA A 63 21.45 -10.83 -0.79
CA ALA A 63 22.03 -12.02 -0.16
C ALA A 63 23.16 -11.67 0.82
N LYS A 64 24.04 -10.73 0.49
CA LYS A 64 25.12 -10.22 1.34
C LYS A 64 24.60 -9.71 2.68
N TYR A 65 23.48 -9.00 2.67
CA TYR A 65 22.85 -8.44 3.88
C TYR A 65 21.79 -9.36 4.50
N HIS A 66 21.60 -10.58 3.98
CA HIS A 66 20.56 -11.53 4.40
C HIS A 66 19.14 -10.93 4.34
N CYS A 67 18.90 -9.99 3.43
CA CYS A 67 17.62 -9.34 3.21
C CYS A 67 16.78 -10.04 2.15
N GLU A 68 15.46 -9.91 2.26
CA GLU A 68 14.50 -10.32 1.23
C GLU A 68 13.75 -9.11 0.65
N ILE A 69 13.35 -9.23 -0.61
CA ILE A 69 12.40 -8.28 -1.23
C ILE A 69 10.99 -8.81 -0.97
N ALA A 70 10.23 -8.12 -0.12
CA ALA A 70 8.87 -8.52 0.27
C ALA A 70 7.85 -8.29 -0.84
N ALA A 71 7.98 -7.19 -1.55
CA ALA A 71 7.08 -6.74 -2.61
C ALA A 71 7.74 -5.67 -3.49
N LEU A 72 7.16 -5.46 -4.68
CA LEU A 72 7.48 -4.33 -5.56
C LEU A 72 6.29 -3.38 -5.61
N SER A 73 6.54 -2.09 -5.43
CA SER A 73 5.52 -1.06 -5.33
C SER A 73 5.62 -0.04 -6.47
N CYS A 74 4.52 0.08 -7.23
CA CYS A 74 4.40 0.98 -8.37
C CYS A 74 3.02 1.68 -8.36
N HIS A 75 2.68 2.32 -7.23
CA HIS A 75 1.43 3.04 -7.07
C HIS A 75 1.20 4.04 -8.20
N GLY A 76 0.02 4.02 -8.80
CA GLY A 76 -0.29 4.90 -9.92
C GLY A 76 -1.76 4.89 -10.30
N ASN A 77 -2.11 5.66 -11.32
CA ASN A 77 -3.47 5.72 -11.88
C ASN A 77 -3.50 5.24 -13.35
N PRO A 78 -3.49 3.94 -13.60
CA PRO A 78 -3.46 3.39 -14.96
C PRO A 78 -4.78 3.58 -15.73
N VAL A 79 -5.82 4.07 -15.07
CA VAL A 79 -7.11 4.43 -15.67
C VAL A 79 -7.34 5.94 -15.68
N HIS A 80 -6.26 6.72 -15.54
CA HIS A 80 -6.32 8.18 -15.61
C HIS A 80 -6.98 8.64 -16.93
N PRO A 81 -7.87 9.66 -16.92
CA PRO A 81 -8.55 10.11 -18.14
C PRO A 81 -7.59 10.69 -19.19
N ASN A 82 -6.47 11.30 -18.79
CA ASN A 82 -5.37 11.61 -19.70
C ASN A 82 -4.63 10.32 -20.08
N LYS A 83 -4.68 9.98 -21.37
CA LYS A 83 -4.14 8.72 -21.90
C LYS A 83 -2.61 8.59 -21.78
N GLU A 84 -1.88 9.68 -21.84
CA GLU A 84 -0.42 9.67 -21.68
C GLU A 84 -0.04 9.34 -20.26
N ILE A 85 -0.75 9.92 -19.27
CA ILE A 85 -0.56 9.62 -17.85
C ILE A 85 -0.97 8.16 -17.57
N ALA A 86 -2.14 7.72 -18.08
CA ALA A 86 -2.59 6.35 -17.91
C ALA A 86 -1.58 5.34 -18.49
N LYS A 87 -1.04 5.64 -19.68
CA LYS A 87 -0.04 4.80 -20.35
C LYS A 87 1.25 4.71 -19.52
N ALA A 88 1.74 5.82 -18.98
CA ALA A 88 2.95 5.82 -18.16
C ALA A 88 2.81 4.93 -16.93
N TYR A 89 1.69 5.00 -16.22
CA TYR A 89 1.41 4.12 -15.07
C TYR A 89 1.14 2.67 -15.46
N GLN A 90 0.55 2.43 -16.63
CA GLN A 90 0.42 1.07 -17.17
C GLN A 90 1.81 0.46 -17.44
N GLU A 91 2.71 1.21 -18.06
CA GLU A 91 4.09 0.78 -18.32
C GLU A 91 4.87 0.52 -17.02
N ASP A 92 4.66 1.33 -15.98
CA ASP A 92 5.25 1.10 -14.65
C ASP A 92 4.75 -0.23 -14.05
N PHE A 93 3.45 -0.49 -14.13
CA PHE A 93 2.86 -1.75 -13.63
C PHE A 93 3.37 -2.97 -14.41
N GLU A 94 3.43 -2.90 -15.74
CA GLU A 94 3.93 -3.98 -16.58
C GLU A 94 5.42 -4.25 -16.32
N ALA A 95 6.23 -3.19 -16.22
CA ALA A 95 7.64 -3.31 -15.87
C ALA A 95 7.85 -3.91 -14.47
N ALA A 96 7.02 -3.51 -13.48
CA ALA A 96 7.07 -4.09 -12.14
C ALA A 96 6.73 -5.59 -12.16
N CYS A 97 5.76 -6.04 -12.96
CA CYS A 97 5.44 -7.47 -13.10
C CYS A 97 6.61 -8.27 -13.71
N ILE A 98 7.26 -7.74 -14.77
CA ILE A 98 8.43 -8.38 -15.39
C ILE A 98 9.61 -8.41 -14.40
N LEU A 99 9.85 -7.31 -13.67
CA LEU A 99 10.89 -7.24 -12.66
C LEU A 99 10.63 -8.24 -11.51
N ALA A 100 9.37 -8.40 -11.10
CA ALA A 100 8.96 -9.36 -10.09
C ALA A 100 9.32 -10.80 -10.47
N GLU A 101 9.06 -11.21 -11.72
CA GLU A 101 9.49 -12.49 -12.25
C GLU A 101 11.00 -12.67 -12.18
N LYS A 102 11.78 -11.66 -12.63
CA LYS A 102 13.26 -11.70 -12.60
C LYS A 102 13.83 -11.77 -11.19
N LEU A 103 13.21 -11.12 -10.23
CA LEU A 103 13.63 -11.11 -8.82
C LEU A 103 12.97 -12.20 -7.96
N ASN A 104 12.08 -13.02 -8.54
CA ASN A 104 11.28 -14.03 -7.83
C ASN A 104 10.43 -13.41 -6.68
N VAL A 105 9.81 -12.26 -6.95
CA VAL A 105 8.89 -11.56 -6.05
C VAL A 105 7.45 -11.87 -6.47
N GLU A 106 6.59 -12.20 -5.50
CA GLU A 106 5.22 -12.66 -5.80
C GLU A 106 4.17 -11.56 -5.72
N ARG A 107 4.53 -10.37 -5.22
CA ARG A 107 3.58 -9.28 -4.86
C ARG A 107 3.90 -7.99 -5.56
N ILE A 108 2.86 -7.42 -6.18
CA ILE A 108 2.87 -6.05 -6.71
C ILE A 108 1.89 -5.21 -5.90
N ILE A 109 2.35 -4.06 -5.42
CA ILE A 109 1.54 -3.11 -4.67
C ILE A 109 1.26 -1.90 -5.54
N THR A 110 0.00 -1.48 -5.59
CA THR A 110 -0.42 -0.34 -6.41
C THR A 110 -1.78 0.21 -5.98
N PHE A 111 -2.26 1.28 -6.63
CA PHE A 111 -3.62 1.78 -6.48
C PHE A 111 -4.57 1.19 -7.54
N SER A 112 -5.86 1.19 -7.23
CA SER A 112 -6.88 0.74 -8.19
C SER A 112 -7.02 1.64 -9.41
N GLY A 113 -6.63 2.89 -9.28
CA GLY A 113 -6.90 3.94 -10.22
C GLY A 113 -8.24 4.63 -10.00
N CYS A 114 -8.38 5.82 -10.60
CA CYS A 114 -9.60 6.62 -10.60
C CYS A 114 -9.80 7.22 -11.99
N PRO A 115 -10.87 6.84 -12.74
CA PRO A 115 -11.22 7.45 -14.01
C PRO A 115 -11.78 8.86 -13.85
N GLY A 116 -12.01 9.55 -14.96
CA GLY A 116 -12.83 10.76 -14.99
C GLY A 116 -14.34 10.47 -14.96
N ASP A 117 -15.15 11.46 -15.28
CA ASP A 117 -16.62 11.36 -15.36
C ASP A 117 -17.11 10.86 -16.73
N SER A 118 -16.24 10.91 -17.75
CA SER A 118 -16.60 10.59 -19.14
C SER A 118 -15.34 10.20 -19.95
N LYS A 119 -15.56 9.82 -21.21
CA LYS A 119 -14.47 9.53 -22.16
C LYS A 119 -13.64 10.75 -22.56
N THR A 120 -14.16 11.95 -22.34
CA THR A 120 -13.53 13.22 -22.71
C THR A 120 -12.95 13.99 -21.51
N SER A 121 -13.05 13.42 -20.32
CA SER A 121 -12.49 13.99 -19.11
C SER A 121 -10.98 14.18 -19.20
N LYS A 122 -10.48 15.19 -18.51
CA LYS A 122 -9.05 15.47 -18.40
C LYS A 122 -8.47 15.09 -17.04
N HIS A 123 -9.32 15.08 -16.02
CA HIS A 123 -8.92 14.84 -14.61
C HIS A 123 -9.75 13.70 -14.01
N PRO A 124 -9.19 12.97 -13.02
CA PRO A 124 -9.94 11.98 -12.26
C PRO A 124 -11.13 12.60 -11.54
N ASN A 125 -12.17 11.80 -11.34
CA ASN A 125 -13.36 12.19 -10.57
C ASN A 125 -13.64 11.12 -9.52
N TRP A 126 -13.31 11.40 -8.26
CA TRP A 126 -13.57 10.50 -7.14
C TRP A 126 -15.00 10.69 -6.62
N VAL A 127 -15.87 9.74 -6.93
CA VAL A 127 -17.28 9.79 -6.55
C VAL A 127 -17.48 9.15 -5.18
N THR A 128 -17.93 9.96 -4.22
CA THR A 128 -18.19 9.53 -2.82
C THR A 128 -19.58 9.91 -2.32
N CYS A 129 -20.42 10.47 -3.19
CA CYS A 129 -21.79 10.84 -2.88
C CYS A 129 -22.74 10.25 -3.94
N PRO A 130 -23.89 9.65 -3.53
CA PRO A 130 -24.81 9.02 -4.47
C PRO A 130 -25.79 9.99 -5.14
N TRP A 131 -25.80 11.25 -4.72
CA TRP A 131 -26.74 12.26 -5.19
C TRP A 131 -26.01 13.60 -5.45
N PRO A 132 -26.37 14.36 -6.49
CA PRO A 132 -27.38 14.08 -7.55
C PRO A 132 -27.11 12.79 -8.35
N GLU A 133 -28.11 12.28 -9.08
CA GLU A 133 -28.09 10.98 -9.78
C GLU A 133 -26.95 10.83 -10.77
N ASP A 134 -26.49 11.89 -11.40
CA ASP A 134 -25.32 11.92 -12.30
C ASP A 134 -24.05 11.39 -11.60
N PHE A 135 -23.88 11.59 -10.28
CA PHE A 135 -22.77 10.96 -9.56
C PHE A 135 -22.86 9.44 -9.56
N SER A 136 -24.06 8.88 -9.38
CA SER A 136 -24.27 7.42 -9.44
C SER A 136 -24.09 6.88 -10.86
N GLU A 137 -24.50 7.60 -11.88
CA GLU A 137 -24.28 7.23 -13.30
C GLU A 137 -22.79 7.23 -13.63
N VAL A 138 -22.05 8.28 -13.22
CA VAL A 138 -20.59 8.35 -13.36
C VAL A 138 -19.93 7.18 -12.66
N LEU A 139 -20.30 6.88 -11.41
CA LEU A 139 -19.72 5.77 -10.64
C LEU A 139 -19.94 4.43 -11.35
N GLN A 140 -21.16 4.16 -11.86
CA GLN A 140 -21.45 2.94 -12.60
C GLN A 140 -20.63 2.84 -13.89
N TRP A 141 -20.46 3.94 -14.62
CA TRP A 141 -19.65 3.99 -15.82
C TRP A 141 -18.16 3.73 -15.50
N GLN A 142 -17.62 4.40 -14.48
CA GLN A 142 -16.24 4.20 -14.02
C GLN A 142 -15.94 2.74 -13.72
N TRP A 143 -16.80 2.10 -12.94
CA TRP A 143 -16.62 0.71 -12.55
C TRP A 143 -16.80 -0.27 -13.72
N ASN A 144 -17.91 -0.18 -14.42
CA ASN A 144 -18.32 -1.18 -15.39
C ASN A 144 -17.66 -1.03 -16.77
N LYS A 145 -17.30 0.20 -17.16
CA LYS A 145 -16.76 0.48 -18.49
C LYS A 145 -15.26 0.77 -18.51
N VAL A 146 -14.65 1.08 -17.34
CA VAL A 146 -13.24 1.46 -17.27
C VAL A 146 -12.48 0.54 -16.32
N LEU A 147 -12.80 0.56 -15.03
CA LEU A 147 -12.00 -0.07 -13.98
C LEU A 147 -11.97 -1.60 -14.10
N ILE A 148 -13.13 -2.24 -14.09
CA ILE A 148 -13.23 -3.72 -14.18
C ILE A 148 -12.62 -4.25 -15.49
N PRO A 149 -12.91 -3.67 -16.68
CA PRO A 149 -12.25 -4.09 -17.90
C PRO A 149 -10.72 -3.93 -17.91
N TYR A 150 -10.21 -2.86 -17.28
CA TYR A 150 -8.78 -2.67 -17.11
C TYR A 150 -8.17 -3.80 -16.27
N TRP A 151 -8.68 -4.00 -15.06
CA TRP A 151 -8.11 -4.97 -14.12
C TRP A 151 -8.21 -6.41 -14.60
N LYS A 152 -9.23 -6.76 -15.40
CA LYS A 152 -9.30 -8.07 -16.05
C LYS A 152 -8.10 -8.33 -16.98
N LYS A 153 -7.61 -7.32 -17.68
CA LYS A 153 -6.42 -7.41 -18.53
C LYS A 153 -5.12 -7.41 -17.72
N ALA A 154 -5.01 -6.48 -16.77
CA ALA A 154 -3.84 -6.34 -15.91
C ALA A 154 -3.54 -7.60 -15.09
N VAL A 155 -4.58 -8.27 -14.60
CA VAL A 155 -4.46 -9.57 -13.91
C VAL A 155 -3.90 -10.66 -14.81
N GLN A 156 -4.34 -10.74 -16.07
CA GLN A 156 -3.80 -11.73 -17.01
C GLN A 156 -2.33 -11.47 -17.32
N PHE A 157 -1.94 -10.21 -17.49
CA PHE A 157 -0.55 -9.83 -17.68
C PHE A 157 0.30 -10.21 -16.44
N ALA A 158 -0.14 -9.86 -15.25
CA ALA A 158 0.56 -10.20 -14.01
C ALA A 158 0.71 -11.73 -13.83
N LYS A 159 -0.32 -12.51 -14.15
CA LYS A 159 -0.26 -13.99 -14.14
C LYS A 159 0.78 -14.54 -15.10
N SER A 160 0.94 -13.95 -16.29
CA SER A 160 1.95 -14.40 -17.27
C SER A 160 3.38 -14.16 -16.80
N HIS A 161 3.59 -13.30 -15.80
CA HIS A 161 4.87 -13.01 -15.14
C HIS A 161 4.97 -13.60 -13.72
N HIS A 162 4.21 -14.66 -13.42
CA HIS A 162 4.25 -15.40 -12.15
C HIS A 162 3.93 -14.59 -10.88
N VAL A 163 3.41 -13.37 -11.03
CA VAL A 163 2.87 -12.59 -9.90
C VAL A 163 1.67 -13.33 -9.32
N LYS A 164 1.65 -13.54 -8.00
CA LYS A 164 0.56 -14.25 -7.31
C LYS A 164 -0.45 -13.31 -6.67
N TYR A 165 -0.01 -12.12 -6.30
CA TYR A 165 -0.82 -11.16 -5.54
C TYR A 165 -0.68 -9.75 -6.10
N ILE A 166 -1.81 -9.14 -6.44
CA ILE A 166 -1.92 -7.70 -6.69
C ILE A 166 -2.54 -7.09 -5.44
N CYS A 167 -1.75 -6.31 -4.72
CA CYS A 167 -2.13 -5.73 -3.43
C CYS A 167 -2.56 -4.29 -3.65
N LEU A 168 -3.87 -4.06 -3.72
CA LEU A 168 -4.39 -2.71 -3.89
C LEU A 168 -4.46 -1.99 -2.55
N GLU A 169 -3.83 -0.85 -2.46
CA GLU A 169 -4.01 0.04 -1.33
C GLU A 169 -5.38 0.71 -1.40
N MET A 170 -6.12 0.61 -0.29
CA MET A 170 -7.43 1.24 -0.14
C MET A 170 -7.24 2.72 0.18
N HIS A 171 -7.11 3.54 -0.86
CA HIS A 171 -6.74 4.94 -0.73
C HIS A 171 -7.85 5.88 -1.22
N PRO A 172 -8.30 6.86 -0.41
CA PRO A 172 -9.19 7.92 -0.85
C PRO A 172 -8.65 8.68 -2.07
N GLY A 173 -9.54 9.03 -3.00
CA GLY A 173 -9.14 9.57 -4.31
C GLY A 173 -9.03 8.50 -5.40
N PHE A 174 -9.13 7.20 -5.04
CA PHE A 174 -9.18 6.08 -5.97
C PHE A 174 -10.49 5.29 -5.83
N CYS A 175 -10.83 4.46 -6.82
CA CYS A 175 -12.09 3.71 -6.81
C CYS A 175 -12.17 2.68 -5.68
N VAL A 176 -11.03 2.09 -5.29
CA VAL A 176 -10.90 1.20 -4.14
C VAL A 176 -10.33 2.02 -2.98
N TYR A 177 -11.16 2.37 -2.00
CA TYR A 177 -10.79 3.21 -0.86
C TYR A 177 -11.27 2.68 0.49
N ASN A 178 -11.95 1.54 0.50
CA ASN A 178 -12.42 0.88 1.70
C ASN A 178 -12.59 -0.64 1.47
N PRO A 179 -12.83 -1.44 2.52
CA PRO A 179 -12.97 -2.89 2.41
C PRO A 179 -14.07 -3.36 1.44
N GLU A 180 -15.21 -2.67 1.39
CA GLU A 180 -16.31 -3.03 0.49
C GLU A 180 -15.92 -2.85 -0.98
N THR A 181 -15.31 -1.72 -1.34
CA THR A 181 -14.88 -1.44 -2.71
C THR A 181 -13.74 -2.35 -3.15
N LEU A 182 -12.85 -2.77 -2.23
CA LEU A 182 -11.84 -3.79 -2.50
C LEU A 182 -12.49 -5.12 -2.89
N LEU A 183 -13.40 -5.62 -2.05
CA LEU A 183 -14.08 -6.89 -2.32
C LEU A 183 -14.96 -6.83 -3.58
N LYS A 184 -15.57 -5.69 -3.85
CA LYS A 184 -16.32 -5.46 -5.10
C LYS A 184 -15.44 -5.66 -6.33
N LEU A 185 -14.23 -5.07 -6.34
CA LEU A 185 -13.31 -5.24 -7.48
C LEU A 185 -12.76 -6.67 -7.55
N ARG A 186 -12.31 -7.23 -6.43
CA ARG A 186 -11.84 -8.61 -6.32
C ARG A 186 -12.87 -9.60 -6.89
N ASN A 187 -14.12 -9.51 -6.45
CA ASN A 187 -15.18 -10.42 -6.88
C ASN A 187 -15.56 -10.25 -8.36
N ALA A 188 -15.42 -9.04 -8.90
CA ALA A 188 -15.72 -8.76 -10.32
C ALA A 188 -14.59 -9.16 -11.28
N VAL A 189 -13.38 -9.35 -10.77
CA VAL A 189 -12.17 -9.58 -11.59
C VAL A 189 -11.52 -10.92 -11.27
N ASP A 190 -10.81 -11.05 -10.14
CA ASP A 190 -10.03 -12.24 -9.81
C ASP A 190 -9.60 -12.25 -8.33
N PRO A 191 -9.53 -13.42 -7.67
CA PRO A 191 -9.00 -13.55 -6.31
C PRO A 191 -7.53 -13.14 -6.14
N MET A 192 -6.76 -13.00 -7.21
CA MET A 192 -5.40 -12.44 -7.17
C MET A 192 -5.35 -11.00 -6.64
N ILE A 193 -6.45 -10.24 -6.80
CA ILE A 193 -6.60 -8.90 -6.22
C ILE A 193 -6.91 -9.04 -4.73
N GLY A 194 -6.14 -8.35 -3.91
CA GLY A 194 -6.34 -8.23 -2.47
C GLY A 194 -5.83 -6.90 -1.94
N ALA A 195 -5.83 -6.73 -0.63
CA ALA A 195 -5.40 -5.50 0.01
C ALA A 195 -3.89 -5.45 0.21
N ASN A 196 -3.28 -4.31 -0.11
CA ASN A 196 -2.34 -3.69 0.77
C ASN A 196 -3.17 -2.94 1.83
N PHE A 197 -3.17 -3.45 3.05
CA PHE A 197 -3.98 -2.89 4.13
C PHE A 197 -3.20 -1.78 4.81
N ASP A 198 -3.52 -0.53 4.49
CA ASP A 198 -3.00 0.64 5.17
C ASP A 198 -4.07 1.20 6.12
N PRO A 199 -3.89 1.08 7.45
CA PRO A 199 -4.86 1.60 8.41
C PRO A 199 -4.96 3.13 8.36
N SER A 200 -3.91 3.85 7.99
CA SER A 200 -3.90 5.31 8.06
C SER A 200 -5.00 5.96 7.22
N HIS A 201 -5.29 5.38 6.05
CA HIS A 201 -6.36 5.86 5.17
C HIS A 201 -7.76 5.50 5.65
N LEU A 202 -7.88 4.46 6.47
CA LEU A 202 -9.16 3.97 6.97
C LEU A 202 -9.54 4.58 8.33
N ILE A 203 -8.55 4.90 9.16
CA ILE A 203 -8.73 5.47 10.52
C ILE A 203 -9.54 6.76 10.45
N TRP A 204 -9.15 7.70 9.62
CA TRP A 204 -9.84 8.98 9.54
C TRP A 204 -11.22 8.88 8.87
N GLN A 205 -11.48 7.82 8.08
CA GLN A 205 -12.80 7.51 7.54
C GLN A 205 -13.75 6.94 8.61
N GLY A 206 -13.27 6.66 9.83
CA GLY A 206 -14.08 6.08 10.90
C GLY A 206 -14.25 4.57 10.81
N VAL A 207 -13.40 3.88 10.04
CA VAL A 207 -13.42 2.42 9.94
C VAL A 207 -12.78 1.81 11.19
N ASP A 208 -13.41 0.79 11.79
CA ASP A 208 -12.81 -0.02 12.85
C ASP A 208 -11.85 -1.05 12.25
N MET A 209 -10.55 -0.98 12.63
CA MET A 209 -9.51 -1.81 12.02
C MET A 209 -9.70 -3.30 12.29
N VAL A 210 -10.12 -3.67 13.50
CA VAL A 210 -10.32 -5.08 13.85
C VAL A 210 -11.46 -5.69 13.03
N SER A 211 -12.54 -4.93 12.86
CA SER A 211 -13.69 -5.32 12.04
C SER A 211 -13.32 -5.42 10.56
N ALA A 212 -12.58 -4.44 10.04
CA ALA A 212 -12.12 -4.42 8.65
C ALA A 212 -11.19 -5.61 8.34
N ILE A 213 -10.22 -5.89 9.23
CA ILE A 213 -9.30 -7.02 9.09
C ILE A 213 -10.06 -8.35 9.07
N LYS A 214 -11.03 -8.54 9.97
CA LYS A 214 -11.86 -9.76 10.00
C LYS A 214 -12.73 -9.89 8.75
N TYR A 215 -13.31 -8.78 8.28
CA TYR A 215 -14.12 -8.73 7.06
C TYR A 215 -13.31 -9.09 5.80
N LEU A 216 -12.06 -8.68 5.74
CA LEU A 216 -11.12 -8.97 4.64
C LEU A 216 -10.34 -10.27 4.81
N LYS A 217 -10.77 -11.19 5.70
CA LYS A 217 -10.10 -12.49 5.88
C LYS A 217 -9.88 -13.20 4.54
N GLY A 218 -8.62 -13.55 4.24
CA GLY A 218 -8.21 -14.19 3.00
C GLY A 218 -8.07 -13.24 1.78
N ALA A 219 -8.20 -11.93 2.01
CA ALA A 219 -8.00 -10.91 1.00
C ALA A 219 -6.94 -9.85 1.37
N ILE A 220 -6.28 -9.96 2.54
CA ILE A 220 -5.14 -9.10 2.91
C ILE A 220 -3.86 -9.81 2.49
N TYR A 221 -3.11 -9.22 1.57
CA TYR A 221 -1.90 -9.80 1.00
C TYR A 221 -0.64 -9.04 1.36
N HIS A 222 -0.78 -7.78 1.75
CA HIS A 222 0.27 -6.92 2.27
C HIS A 222 -0.30 -5.98 3.32
N PHE A 223 0.56 -5.37 4.14
CA PHE A 223 0.14 -4.47 5.21
C PHE A 223 1.14 -3.32 5.33
N HIS A 224 0.65 -2.09 5.23
CA HIS A 224 1.41 -0.90 5.56
C HIS A 224 1.20 -0.51 7.02
N ALA A 225 2.29 -0.33 7.75
CA ALA A 225 2.28 0.25 9.08
C ALA A 225 2.50 1.75 8.96
N LYS A 226 1.38 2.48 8.85
CA LYS A 226 1.31 3.94 8.86
C LYS A 226 0.17 4.37 9.78
N ASP A 227 0.39 5.38 10.58
CA ASP A 227 -0.58 5.84 11.58
C ASP A 227 -1.28 7.14 11.16
N THR A 228 -2.33 7.52 11.85
CA THR A 228 -3.07 8.76 11.64
C THR A 228 -3.50 9.37 12.96
N GLY A 229 -3.11 10.61 13.18
CA GLY A 229 -3.60 11.45 14.26
C GLY A 229 -4.86 12.21 13.85
N LEU A 230 -5.91 12.14 14.67
CA LEU A 230 -7.17 12.85 14.46
C LEU A 230 -7.20 14.15 15.28
N ASP A 231 -7.42 15.29 14.64
CA ASP A 231 -7.74 16.54 15.31
C ASP A 231 -9.25 16.61 15.57
N ARG A 232 -9.64 16.30 16.81
CA ARG A 232 -11.06 16.24 17.21
C ARG A 232 -11.76 17.59 17.14
N GLU A 233 -11.05 18.72 17.34
CA GLU A 233 -11.62 20.05 17.26
C GLU A 233 -11.91 20.44 15.80
N ASN A 234 -10.97 20.18 14.89
CA ASN A 234 -11.17 20.41 13.45
C ASN A 234 -12.24 19.48 12.87
N ILE A 235 -12.25 18.21 13.28
CA ILE A 235 -13.31 17.26 12.90
C ILE A 235 -14.68 17.72 13.36
N ALA A 236 -14.81 18.23 14.59
CA ALA A 236 -16.07 18.72 15.14
C ALA A 236 -16.65 19.91 14.35
N LYS A 237 -15.77 20.70 13.73
CA LYS A 237 -16.18 21.86 12.91
C LYS A 237 -16.44 21.50 11.44
N ASN A 238 -15.59 20.66 10.87
CA ASN A 238 -15.48 20.50 9.40
C ASN A 238 -15.71 19.07 8.91
N GLY A 239 -15.82 18.10 9.81
CA GLY A 239 -15.83 16.67 9.44
C GLY A 239 -14.44 16.17 9.02
N VAL A 240 -14.39 15.03 8.34
CA VAL A 240 -13.15 14.32 8.00
C VAL A 240 -12.71 14.46 6.53
N LEU A 241 -13.60 14.90 5.63
CA LEU A 241 -13.25 15.19 4.24
C LEU A 241 -12.49 16.53 4.21
N ASP A 242 -11.19 16.44 3.92
CA ASP A 242 -10.28 17.58 4.03
C ASP A 242 -9.47 17.73 2.74
N THR A 243 -9.51 18.92 2.16
CA THR A 243 -8.79 19.28 0.94
C THR A 243 -7.61 20.22 1.18
N LYS A 244 -7.31 20.54 2.44
CA LYS A 244 -6.14 21.37 2.77
C LYS A 244 -4.84 20.62 2.46
N HIS A 245 -3.80 21.37 2.14
CA HIS A 245 -2.47 20.81 1.89
C HIS A 245 -1.96 20.03 3.12
N TYR A 246 -1.24 18.94 2.92
CA TYR A 246 -0.73 18.08 4.01
C TYR A 246 0.21 18.82 4.99
N GLY A 247 0.87 19.88 4.57
CA GLY A 247 1.70 20.74 5.41
C GLY A 247 0.93 21.84 6.17
N ASP A 248 -0.41 21.81 6.18
CA ASP A 248 -1.25 22.70 7.00
C ASP A 248 -1.78 21.93 8.23
N GLU A 249 -0.89 21.32 8.98
CA GLU A 249 -1.19 20.35 10.04
C GLU A 249 -2.15 20.90 11.10
N ILE A 250 -2.02 22.18 11.43
CA ILE A 250 -2.81 22.84 12.49
C ILE A 250 -4.31 22.93 12.13
N HIS A 251 -4.63 23.10 10.85
CA HIS A 251 -6.00 23.31 10.42
C HIS A 251 -6.65 22.05 9.83
N ARG A 252 -5.85 21.00 9.59
CA ARG A 252 -6.36 19.74 9.06
C ARG A 252 -7.16 18.96 10.11
N SER A 253 -8.15 18.21 9.62
CA SER A 253 -8.93 17.29 10.46
C SER A 253 -8.16 16.05 10.90
N TRP A 254 -7.10 15.70 10.18
CA TRP A 254 -6.23 14.56 10.45
C TRP A 254 -4.89 14.74 9.72
N VAL A 255 -3.86 14.10 10.27
CA VAL A 255 -2.51 14.09 9.72
C VAL A 255 -1.94 12.68 9.79
N PHE A 256 -1.12 12.31 8.82
CA PHE A 256 -0.36 11.05 8.91
C PHE A 256 0.70 11.18 10.00
N ARG A 257 0.94 10.08 10.70
CA ARG A 257 1.86 10.03 11.82
C ARG A 257 2.74 8.77 11.77
N THR A 258 3.90 8.89 12.32
CA THR A 258 4.74 7.76 12.70
C THR A 258 3.95 6.77 13.55
N VAL A 259 4.12 5.47 13.30
CA VAL A 259 3.42 4.40 14.02
C VAL A 259 3.57 4.55 15.54
N GLY A 260 2.44 4.56 16.26
CA GLY A 260 2.37 4.80 17.70
C GLY A 260 2.26 6.27 18.12
N TYR A 261 2.32 7.21 17.18
CA TYR A 261 2.12 8.64 17.45
C TYR A 261 0.73 9.17 17.09
N GLY A 262 -0.05 8.39 16.35
CA GLY A 262 -1.46 8.69 16.08
C GLY A 262 -2.39 7.92 17.01
N ASN A 263 -2.11 6.64 17.22
CA ASN A 263 -2.91 5.72 18.03
C ASN A 263 -2.05 4.99 19.06
N SER A 264 -2.71 4.51 20.13
CA SER A 264 -2.02 3.88 21.27
C SER A 264 -1.41 2.51 20.92
N GLU A 265 -0.47 2.06 21.74
CA GLU A 265 0.10 0.71 21.67
C GLU A 265 -0.99 -0.38 21.73
N LYS A 266 -2.01 -0.19 22.57
CA LYS A 266 -3.14 -1.14 22.64
C LYS A 266 -3.87 -1.24 21.30
N TYR A 267 -4.10 -0.14 20.63
CA TYR A 267 -4.75 -0.11 19.32
C TYR A 267 -3.98 -0.93 18.29
N TRP A 268 -2.67 -0.77 18.23
CA TRP A 268 -1.79 -1.53 17.34
C TRP A 268 -1.71 -3.01 17.72
N LYS A 269 -1.68 -3.33 19.01
CA LYS A 269 -1.75 -4.74 19.49
C LYS A 269 -3.07 -5.42 19.12
N ASP A 270 -4.18 -4.69 19.11
CA ASP A 270 -5.48 -5.21 18.66
C ASP A 270 -5.47 -5.51 17.14
N ILE A 271 -4.83 -4.65 16.33
CA ILE A 271 -4.62 -4.86 14.89
C ILE A 271 -3.80 -6.14 14.66
N PHE A 272 -2.62 -6.29 15.32
CA PHE A 272 -1.77 -7.47 15.14
C PHE A 272 -2.44 -8.75 15.64
N SER A 273 -3.24 -8.67 16.69
CA SER A 273 -4.05 -9.79 17.17
C SER A 273 -5.09 -10.20 16.13
N ALA A 274 -5.75 -9.24 15.48
CA ALA A 274 -6.73 -9.51 14.45
C ALA A 274 -6.08 -10.13 13.19
N LEU A 275 -4.94 -9.59 12.75
CA LEU A 275 -4.15 -10.13 11.63
C LEU A 275 -3.73 -11.58 11.88
N ASN A 276 -3.18 -11.87 13.08
CA ASN A 276 -2.80 -13.22 13.45
C ASN A 276 -4.00 -14.17 13.53
N LEU A 277 -5.14 -13.69 14.05
CA LEU A 277 -6.38 -14.46 14.14
C LEU A 277 -6.92 -14.89 12.79
N ILE A 278 -6.81 -14.03 11.76
CA ILE A 278 -7.26 -14.37 10.40
C ILE A 278 -6.23 -15.19 9.61
N GLY A 279 -5.03 -15.43 10.17
CA GLY A 279 -3.94 -16.19 9.56
C GLY A 279 -3.05 -15.38 8.62
N TYR A 280 -3.03 -14.05 8.73
CA TYR A 280 -2.07 -13.23 8.00
C TYR A 280 -0.63 -13.53 8.46
N ASP A 281 0.24 -13.86 7.52
CA ASP A 281 1.62 -14.27 7.83
C ASP A 281 2.61 -13.75 6.76
N HIS A 282 2.50 -12.50 6.43
CA HIS A 282 3.45 -11.79 5.57
C HIS A 282 4.12 -10.66 6.36
N VAL A 283 4.57 -9.62 5.70
CA VAL A 283 5.27 -8.51 6.34
C VAL A 283 4.32 -7.44 6.88
N ILE A 284 4.79 -6.73 7.89
CA ILE A 284 4.29 -5.44 8.35
C ILE A 284 5.32 -4.43 7.83
N SER A 285 4.99 -3.73 6.77
CA SER A 285 5.89 -2.81 6.06
C SER A 285 5.67 -1.39 6.57
N ILE A 286 6.69 -0.77 7.15
CA ILE A 286 6.60 0.63 7.60
C ILE A 286 6.56 1.53 6.38
N GLU A 287 5.52 2.33 6.27
CA GLU A 287 5.45 3.49 5.39
C GLU A 287 5.49 4.76 6.24
N HIS A 288 6.42 5.67 5.95
CA HIS A 288 6.61 6.89 6.72
C HIS A 288 6.20 8.12 5.89
N GLU A 289 5.15 8.81 6.33
CA GLU A 289 4.64 10.05 5.75
C GLU A 289 4.25 11.06 6.86
N ASP A 290 5.04 11.15 7.91
CA ASP A 290 4.80 12.08 9.03
C ASP A 290 5.42 13.45 8.73
N SER A 291 4.59 14.47 8.53
CA SER A 291 5.06 15.84 8.28
C SER A 291 5.59 16.56 9.53
N ILE A 292 5.40 15.97 10.72
CA ILE A 292 5.77 16.57 12.01
C ILE A 292 7.07 15.96 12.56
N MET A 293 7.55 14.86 11.97
CA MET A 293 8.74 14.15 12.41
C MET A 293 9.70 13.90 11.24
N GLU A 294 11.00 14.10 11.47
CA GLU A 294 12.03 13.79 10.48
C GLU A 294 11.99 12.31 10.10
N ALA A 295 12.20 12.01 8.81
CA ALA A 295 11.95 10.69 8.26
C ALA A 295 12.75 9.56 8.94
N LYS A 296 14.06 9.75 9.14
CA LYS A 296 14.91 8.72 9.78
C LYS A 296 14.60 8.57 11.27
N GLU A 297 14.33 9.70 11.97
CA GLU A 297 13.91 9.65 13.37
C GLU A 297 12.59 8.87 13.51
N GLY A 298 11.61 9.20 12.66
CA GLY A 298 10.32 8.54 12.68
C GLY A 298 10.41 7.07 12.32
N LEU A 299 11.23 6.72 11.32
CA LEU A 299 11.45 5.34 10.93
C LEU A 299 12.08 4.50 12.05
N VAL A 300 13.12 5.00 12.73
CA VAL A 300 13.74 4.30 13.86
C VAL A 300 12.73 4.08 14.98
N LYS A 301 11.95 5.11 15.33
CA LYS A 301 10.91 5.02 16.37
C LYS A 301 9.79 4.03 15.98
N ALA A 302 9.40 3.99 14.70
CA ALA A 302 8.43 3.02 14.21
C ALA A 302 8.97 1.58 14.27
N ILE A 303 10.25 1.36 13.91
CA ILE A 303 10.91 0.06 14.03
C ILE A 303 10.90 -0.43 15.49
N GLU A 304 11.36 0.41 16.43
CA GLU A 304 11.40 0.07 17.85
C GLU A 304 10.00 -0.23 18.41
N PHE A 305 9.01 0.60 18.07
CA PHE A 305 7.62 0.40 18.48
C PHE A 305 7.07 -0.93 17.96
N LEU A 306 7.27 -1.24 16.69
CA LEU A 306 6.75 -2.45 16.06
C LEU A 306 7.47 -3.72 16.55
N GLN A 307 8.77 -3.68 16.76
CA GLN A 307 9.53 -4.81 17.36
C GLN A 307 9.00 -5.20 18.74
N ASN A 308 8.48 -4.22 19.51
CA ASN A 308 7.91 -4.46 20.84
C ASN A 308 6.42 -4.83 20.84
N THR A 309 5.69 -4.55 19.76
CA THR A 309 4.22 -4.70 19.73
C THR A 309 3.71 -5.79 18.80
N MET A 310 4.47 -6.13 17.74
CA MET A 310 4.05 -7.12 16.75
C MET A 310 3.99 -8.54 17.30
N ILE A 311 3.06 -9.33 16.78
CA ILE A 311 3.04 -10.79 16.96
C ILE A 311 3.87 -11.41 15.83
N ILE A 312 5.05 -11.95 16.18
CA ILE A 312 5.98 -12.52 15.21
C ILE A 312 5.56 -13.95 14.82
N ASN A 313 5.19 -14.77 15.81
CA ASN A 313 4.89 -16.18 15.60
C ASN A 313 3.42 -16.38 15.16
N LYS A 314 3.20 -17.43 14.37
CA LYS A 314 1.86 -17.88 14.02
C LYS A 314 1.06 -18.25 15.26
N LYS A 315 -0.27 -18.12 15.16
CA LYS A 315 -1.17 -18.63 16.18
C LYS A 315 -0.88 -20.12 16.47
N PRO A 316 -0.79 -20.53 17.74
CA PRO A 316 -0.63 -21.93 18.09
C PRO A 316 -1.77 -22.79 17.54
N THR A 317 -1.44 -23.98 17.08
CA THR A 317 -2.42 -24.98 16.60
C THR A 317 -3.09 -25.75 17.74
N SER A 318 -2.44 -25.81 18.89
CA SER A 318 -2.95 -26.45 20.11
C SER A 318 -2.70 -25.57 21.32
N MET A 319 -3.56 -25.69 22.30
CA MET A 319 -3.47 -24.97 23.56
C MET A 319 -3.17 -25.99 24.67
N TRP A 320 -2.13 -25.73 25.47
CA TRP A 320 -1.73 -26.65 26.55
C TRP A 320 -2.73 -26.67 27.73
N TRP A 321 -3.66 -25.71 27.76
CA TRP A 321 -4.69 -25.58 28.82
C TRP A 321 -6.11 -26.00 28.38
N ALA A 322 -6.33 -26.45 27.13
CA ALA A 322 -7.63 -26.82 26.57
C ALA A 322 -7.60 -28.14 25.82
#